data_15e144883f9dd983af441eb7f15657b2
#
_entry.id   15e144883f9dd983af441eb7f15657b2
#
_cell.length_a   1.000
_cell.length_b   1.000
_cell.length_c   1.000
_cell.angle_alpha   90.00
_cell.angle_beta   90.00
_cell.angle_gamma   90.00
#
_symmetry.space_group_name_H-M   'P 1'
#
loop_
_entity.id
_entity.type
_entity.pdbx_description
1 polymer ?
#
loop_
_entity_poly.entity_id
_entity_poly.type
_entity_poly.pdbx_seq_one_letter_code
_entity_poly.pdbx_strand_id
1 'polypeptide(L)'
;MALAASGSALSLTACGVIDGIGGGDSSEAPKKGDDITVGLLLPDKDTARFEKFDYPLIKKEVGTLTDGKGKVEYANAEASPDRQSQQFQKMIEDQVDVILVDALDAKGIASDVQKAKDAGIPVIAYDRLAQGPIDAYVSHDNELVGEVQGRALVEELGSKAASSKVVMMNGDPADPNTGLVKEGALEELEGEVNIVKRYDTDKWSPEVAKANMKKAIASVGLNNIAAVYSASDGLADGVIDAFKEAGASKIPPVTGQDANLDAVQRVVSGEQFMTVYKSFLLEATNAAKMAVYKVQGRDIEFDALTQSSVDSPTDEGIPAQLVPVVALTKSNIEETVIQDDVYTVKQICTPEYAADCAAIGLN
;
A
#
# COMPACT_ATOMS: atom_id res chain seq x y z
N MET A 1 -62.92 33.88 -54.93
CA MET A 1 -62.09 34.99 -54.46
C MET A 1 -60.89 34.40 -53.75
N ALA A 2 -59.80 34.49 -54.41
CA ALA A 2 -58.52 33.95 -53.95
C ALA A 2 -57.70 35.12 -53.33
N LEU A 3 -56.98 34.85 -52.31
CA LEU A 3 -55.82 35.67 -51.96
C LEU A 3 -54.70 34.75 -51.45
N ALA A 4 -53.66 34.76 -52.21
CA ALA A 4 -52.37 34.17 -51.87
C ALA A 4 -51.58 35.12 -50.96
N ALA A 5 -50.85 34.58 -49.99
CA ALA A 5 -49.84 35.33 -49.27
C ALA A 5 -48.54 34.51 -49.22
N SER A 6 -47.57 35.03 -49.95
CA SER A 6 -46.19 34.58 -49.97
C SER A 6 -45.46 35.04 -48.73
N GLY A 7 -44.76 34.15 -48.05
CA GLY A 7 -43.91 34.45 -46.90
C GLY A 7 -42.45 34.11 -47.22
N SER A 8 -41.65 35.16 -47.36
CA SER A 8 -40.20 35.08 -47.64
C SER A 8 -39.41 34.64 -46.43
N ALA A 9 -38.51 33.69 -46.62
CA ALA A 9 -37.50 33.31 -45.65
C ALA A 9 -36.36 34.33 -45.64
N LEU A 10 -36.08 34.91 -44.50
CA LEU A 10 -34.87 35.71 -44.27
C LEU A 10 -33.86 34.82 -43.51
N SER A 11 -32.78 34.53 -44.18
CA SER A 11 -31.57 34.00 -43.60
C SER A 11 -30.77 35.13 -42.96
N LEU A 12 -30.61 35.09 -41.65
CA LEU A 12 -29.68 35.94 -40.89
C LEU A 12 -28.38 35.19 -40.63
N THR A 13 -27.37 35.52 -41.43
CA THR A 13 -25.96 35.28 -41.14
C THR A 13 -25.50 36.35 -40.15
N ALA A 14 -25.19 35.97 -38.93
CA ALA A 14 -24.51 36.81 -37.95
C ALA A 14 -23.08 36.27 -37.76
N CYS A 15 -22.09 36.87 -38.43
CA CYS A 15 -20.72 36.86 -38.04
C CYS A 15 -20.56 37.77 -36.82
N GLY A 16 -20.18 37.19 -35.70
CA GLY A 16 -19.72 37.91 -34.51
C GLY A 16 -18.38 37.37 -34.09
N VAL A 17 -17.32 38.05 -34.54
CA VAL A 17 -15.98 37.91 -33.97
C VAL A 17 -16.01 38.55 -32.60
N ILE A 18 -15.69 37.76 -31.56
CA ILE A 18 -15.21 38.27 -30.26
C ILE A 18 -13.86 37.63 -30.00
N ASP A 19 -12.84 38.44 -30.15
CA ASP A 19 -11.48 38.19 -29.70
C ASP A 19 -11.41 38.24 -28.17
N GLY A 20 -10.69 37.27 -27.62
CA GLY A 20 -9.87 37.45 -26.43
C GLY A 20 -10.55 37.23 -25.09
N ILE A 21 -10.27 36.05 -24.50
CA ILE A 21 -9.72 35.93 -23.13
C ILE A 21 -9.15 34.50 -23.05
N GLY A 22 -7.87 34.43 -22.70
CA GLY A 22 -7.16 33.15 -22.57
C GLY A 22 -7.79 32.24 -21.50
N GLY A 23 -8.24 31.09 -21.94
CA GLY A 23 -8.55 29.94 -21.13
C GLY A 23 -7.56 28.86 -21.52
N GLY A 24 -6.74 28.39 -20.58
CA GLY A 24 -5.89 27.27 -20.79
C GLY A 24 -6.71 26.07 -21.23
N ASP A 25 -6.40 25.56 -22.38
CA ASP A 25 -7.00 24.36 -22.96
C ASP A 25 -6.43 23.17 -22.18
N SER A 26 -7.06 22.80 -21.08
CA SER A 26 -6.87 21.49 -20.49
C SER A 26 -7.60 20.52 -21.44
N SER A 27 -6.88 19.98 -22.41
CA SER A 27 -7.39 18.91 -23.23
C SER A 27 -7.59 17.68 -22.34
N GLU A 28 -8.78 17.56 -21.77
CA GLU A 28 -9.19 16.29 -21.14
C GLU A 28 -9.04 15.17 -22.17
N ALA A 29 -8.34 14.12 -21.78
CA ALA A 29 -8.25 12.92 -22.61
C ALA A 29 -9.67 12.40 -22.93
N PRO A 30 -9.92 11.88 -24.14
CA PRO A 30 -11.24 11.41 -24.51
C PRO A 30 -11.69 10.29 -23.57
N LYS A 31 -12.88 10.43 -22.99
CA LYS A 31 -13.49 9.42 -22.12
C LYS A 31 -13.65 8.10 -22.88
N LYS A 32 -13.16 7.00 -22.28
CA LYS A 32 -13.25 5.67 -22.87
C LYS A 32 -14.48 4.91 -22.35
N GLY A 33 -14.89 3.88 -23.11
CA GLY A 33 -15.88 2.90 -22.66
C GLY A 33 -15.25 1.81 -21.80
N ASP A 34 -15.74 0.57 -21.91
CA ASP A 34 -15.26 -0.57 -21.11
C ASP A 34 -14.02 -1.25 -21.68
N ASP A 35 -13.66 -1.00 -22.95
CA ASP A 35 -12.46 -1.56 -23.58
C ASP A 35 -11.24 -0.73 -23.21
N ILE A 36 -10.76 -0.95 -21.99
CA ILE A 36 -9.62 -0.25 -21.40
C ILE A 36 -8.49 -1.21 -21.08
N THR A 37 -7.27 -0.71 -21.12
CA THR A 37 -6.06 -1.43 -20.70
C THR A 37 -5.42 -0.71 -19.53
N VAL A 38 -5.39 -1.37 -18.39
CA VAL A 38 -4.71 -0.89 -17.18
C VAL A 38 -3.31 -1.48 -17.14
N GLY A 39 -2.28 -0.66 -17.18
CA GLY A 39 -0.92 -1.07 -16.88
C GLY A 39 -0.74 -1.23 -15.38
N LEU A 40 -0.19 -2.34 -14.91
CA LEU A 40 0.10 -2.59 -13.50
C LEU A 40 1.58 -2.93 -13.32
N LEU A 41 2.29 -2.09 -12.59
CA LEU A 41 3.70 -2.24 -12.28
C LEU A 41 3.90 -2.50 -10.79
N LEU A 42 4.33 -3.72 -10.44
CA LEU A 42 4.64 -4.11 -9.07
C LEU A 42 6.15 -4.25 -8.85
N PRO A 43 6.66 -4.00 -7.60
CA PRO A 43 8.08 -3.78 -7.38
C PRO A 43 8.90 -5.06 -7.30
N ASP A 44 8.40 -6.11 -6.65
CA ASP A 44 9.15 -7.34 -6.39
C ASP A 44 8.24 -8.58 -6.29
N LYS A 45 8.84 -9.77 -6.23
CA LYS A 45 8.14 -11.05 -6.04
C LYS A 45 8.37 -11.65 -4.66
N ASP A 46 9.26 -11.05 -3.89
CA ASP A 46 9.62 -11.57 -2.55
C ASP A 46 8.55 -11.17 -1.53
N THR A 47 7.92 -10.02 -1.74
CA THR A 47 6.74 -9.58 -0.99
C THR A 47 5.51 -10.37 -1.45
N ALA A 48 5.12 -11.34 -0.65
CA ALA A 48 4.14 -12.37 -1.01
C ALA A 48 2.76 -11.82 -1.44
N ARG A 49 2.35 -10.64 -0.92
CA ARG A 49 1.04 -10.05 -1.21
C ARG A 49 0.88 -9.70 -2.69
N PHE A 50 1.91 -9.19 -3.34
CA PHE A 50 1.82 -8.67 -4.70
C PHE A 50 1.33 -9.71 -5.72
N GLU A 51 1.88 -10.92 -5.67
CA GLU A 51 1.50 -12.00 -6.58
C GLU A 51 0.24 -12.75 -6.13
N LYS A 52 0.04 -12.88 -4.80
CA LYS A 52 -1.06 -13.67 -4.25
C LYS A 52 -2.37 -12.91 -4.17
N PHE A 53 -2.33 -11.61 -3.92
CA PHE A 53 -3.51 -10.79 -3.66
C PHE A 53 -3.63 -9.63 -4.65
N ASP A 54 -2.68 -8.72 -4.70
CA ASP A 54 -2.82 -7.44 -5.39
C ASP A 54 -3.12 -7.60 -6.88
N TYR A 55 -2.25 -8.30 -7.62
CA TYR A 55 -2.48 -8.53 -9.06
C TYR A 55 -3.80 -9.28 -9.37
N PRO A 56 -4.10 -10.43 -8.73
CA PRO A 56 -5.36 -11.13 -8.97
C PRO A 56 -6.60 -10.29 -8.63
N LEU A 57 -6.58 -9.52 -7.54
CA LEU A 57 -7.69 -8.68 -7.12
C LEU A 57 -7.91 -7.51 -8.08
N ILE A 58 -6.85 -6.78 -8.46
CA ILE A 58 -6.93 -5.69 -9.44
C ILE A 58 -7.48 -6.23 -10.77
N LYS A 59 -6.94 -7.34 -11.26
CA LYS A 59 -7.39 -7.96 -12.52
C LYS A 59 -8.86 -8.36 -12.48
N LYS A 60 -9.31 -8.97 -11.38
CA LYS A 60 -10.70 -9.36 -11.17
C LYS A 60 -11.61 -8.13 -11.16
N GLU A 61 -11.24 -7.10 -10.42
CA GLU A 61 -12.07 -5.90 -10.26
C GLU A 61 -12.16 -5.10 -11.57
N VAL A 62 -11.05 -4.92 -12.31
CA VAL A 62 -11.07 -4.33 -13.65
C VAL A 62 -12.04 -5.10 -14.56
N GLY A 63 -11.95 -6.43 -14.58
CA GLY A 63 -12.89 -7.28 -15.36
C GLY A 63 -14.35 -7.07 -14.93
N THR A 64 -14.62 -6.97 -13.63
CA THR A 64 -15.98 -6.73 -13.09
C THR A 64 -16.53 -5.38 -13.53
N LEU A 65 -15.74 -4.31 -13.40
CA LEU A 65 -16.14 -2.93 -13.69
C LEU A 65 -16.34 -2.65 -15.19
N THR A 66 -15.81 -3.52 -16.05
CA THR A 66 -15.80 -3.36 -17.51
C THR A 66 -16.55 -4.45 -18.26
N ASP A 67 -17.40 -5.21 -17.58
CA ASP A 67 -18.13 -6.36 -18.17
C ASP A 67 -17.20 -7.35 -18.91
N GLY A 68 -15.98 -7.55 -18.40
CA GLY A 68 -14.98 -8.46 -18.94
C GLY A 68 -14.22 -7.95 -20.18
N LYS A 69 -14.41 -6.70 -20.60
CA LYS A 69 -13.74 -6.13 -21.77
C LYS A 69 -12.37 -5.52 -21.42
N GLY A 70 -12.24 -4.96 -20.21
CA GLY A 70 -11.00 -4.38 -19.72
C GLY A 70 -9.90 -5.42 -19.50
N LYS A 71 -8.65 -5.01 -19.67
CA LYS A 71 -7.45 -5.84 -19.53
C LYS A 71 -6.50 -5.23 -18.53
N VAL A 72 -5.68 -6.06 -17.90
CA VAL A 72 -4.55 -5.65 -17.09
C VAL A 72 -3.27 -6.16 -17.73
N GLU A 73 -2.43 -5.24 -18.17
CA GLU A 73 -1.05 -5.52 -18.57
C GLU A 73 -0.17 -5.45 -17.33
N TYR A 74 0.32 -6.60 -16.90
CA TYR A 74 1.05 -6.75 -15.66
C TYR A 74 2.55 -6.89 -15.91
N ALA A 75 3.37 -6.18 -15.14
CA ALA A 75 4.80 -6.39 -15.06
C ALA A 75 5.30 -6.27 -13.61
N ASN A 76 6.36 -7.02 -13.29
CA ASN A 76 7.02 -7.00 -12.00
C ASN A 76 8.49 -6.65 -12.17
N ALA A 77 8.97 -5.70 -11.40
CA ALA A 77 10.35 -5.18 -11.51
C ALA A 77 11.40 -6.15 -10.95
N GLU A 78 11.00 -7.16 -10.17
CA GLU A 78 11.89 -8.11 -9.51
C GLU A 78 13.03 -7.39 -8.76
N ALA A 79 12.65 -6.39 -7.95
CA ALA A 79 13.53 -5.56 -7.14
C ALA A 79 14.60 -4.77 -7.94
N SER A 80 14.34 -4.47 -9.22
CA SER A 80 15.23 -3.68 -10.07
C SER A 80 14.58 -2.36 -10.54
N PRO A 81 15.03 -1.19 -10.04
CA PRO A 81 14.51 0.11 -10.47
C PRO A 81 14.65 0.35 -11.97
N ASP A 82 15.78 -0.04 -12.56
CA ASP A 82 16.01 0.09 -14.01
C ASP A 82 15.00 -0.75 -14.82
N ARG A 83 14.64 -1.95 -14.33
CA ARG A 83 13.63 -2.79 -14.96
C ARG A 83 12.26 -2.14 -14.84
N GLN A 84 11.90 -1.59 -13.69
CA GLN A 84 10.62 -0.90 -13.52
C GLN A 84 10.50 0.28 -14.48
N SER A 85 11.54 1.10 -14.63
CA SER A 85 11.58 2.20 -15.59
C SER A 85 11.39 1.70 -17.04
N GLN A 86 12.08 0.62 -17.45
CA GLN A 86 11.89 0.03 -18.79
C GLN A 86 10.46 -0.49 -19.01
N GLN A 87 9.89 -1.14 -18.01
CA GLN A 87 8.51 -1.62 -18.05
C GLN A 87 7.51 -0.47 -18.12
N PHE A 88 7.76 0.62 -17.40
CA PHE A 88 6.94 1.82 -17.43
C PHE A 88 6.94 2.46 -18.83
N GLN A 89 8.12 2.61 -19.44
CA GLN A 89 8.26 3.13 -20.79
C GLN A 89 7.55 2.25 -21.82
N LYS A 90 7.64 0.91 -21.66
CA LYS A 90 6.91 -0.01 -22.52
C LYS A 90 5.40 0.17 -22.42
N MET A 91 4.84 0.39 -21.26
CA MET A 91 3.40 0.66 -21.10
C MET A 91 2.97 1.95 -21.80
N ILE A 92 3.85 2.97 -21.81
CA ILE A 92 3.62 4.20 -22.57
C ILE A 92 3.64 3.91 -24.09
N GLU A 93 4.61 3.12 -24.57
CA GLU A 93 4.73 2.71 -25.97
C GLU A 93 3.53 1.85 -26.42
N ASP A 94 3.05 0.96 -25.55
CA ASP A 94 1.88 0.11 -25.79
C ASP A 94 0.56 0.89 -25.68
N GLN A 95 0.62 2.17 -25.29
CA GLN A 95 -0.54 3.06 -25.15
C GLN A 95 -1.62 2.53 -24.24
N VAL A 96 -1.23 2.04 -23.06
CA VAL A 96 -2.22 1.68 -22.01
C VAL A 96 -3.03 2.91 -21.61
N ASP A 97 -4.23 2.72 -21.13
CA ASP A 97 -5.15 3.81 -20.82
C ASP A 97 -4.89 4.49 -19.47
N VAL A 98 -4.28 3.77 -18.55
CA VAL A 98 -3.89 4.24 -17.22
C VAL A 98 -2.79 3.34 -16.66
N ILE A 99 -1.89 3.88 -15.86
CA ILE A 99 -0.84 3.12 -15.18
C ILE A 99 -1.07 3.16 -13.67
N LEU A 100 -1.16 1.97 -13.06
CA LEU A 100 -1.01 1.76 -11.63
C LEU A 100 0.45 1.39 -11.35
N VAL A 101 1.14 2.13 -10.49
CA VAL A 101 2.55 1.89 -10.17
C VAL A 101 2.79 1.84 -8.67
N ASP A 102 3.32 0.71 -8.20
CA ASP A 102 3.96 0.59 -6.90
C ASP A 102 5.46 0.83 -7.09
N ALA A 103 5.91 2.04 -6.72
CA ALA A 103 7.24 2.52 -7.07
C ALA A 103 8.33 1.85 -6.21
N LEU A 104 9.27 1.17 -6.86
CA LEU A 104 10.45 0.61 -6.18
C LEU A 104 11.42 1.73 -5.72
N ASP A 105 11.58 2.76 -6.54
CA ASP A 105 12.27 4.01 -6.23
C ASP A 105 11.33 5.17 -6.56
N ALA A 106 10.70 5.71 -5.54
CA ALA A 106 9.72 6.78 -5.69
C ALA A 106 10.27 8.03 -6.40
N LYS A 107 11.53 8.37 -6.16
CA LYS A 107 12.21 9.51 -6.80
C LYS A 107 12.69 9.16 -8.21
N GLY A 108 13.26 7.97 -8.39
CA GLY A 108 13.80 7.53 -9.66
C GLY A 108 12.75 7.43 -10.75
N ILE A 109 11.52 7.03 -10.41
CA ILE A 109 10.43 6.85 -11.38
C ILE A 109 9.81 8.18 -11.86
N ALA A 110 10.09 9.32 -11.20
CA ALA A 110 9.43 10.60 -11.48
C ALA A 110 9.52 11.05 -12.94
N SER A 111 10.64 10.77 -13.62
CA SER A 111 10.81 11.12 -15.04
C SER A 111 9.91 10.27 -15.96
N ASP A 112 9.60 9.04 -15.60
CA ASP A 112 8.73 8.16 -16.37
C ASP A 112 7.26 8.53 -16.13
N VAL A 113 6.90 8.93 -14.90
CA VAL A 113 5.60 9.53 -14.58
C VAL A 113 5.36 10.79 -15.43
N GLN A 114 6.37 11.67 -15.56
CA GLN A 114 6.25 12.85 -16.43
C GLN A 114 6.04 12.48 -17.91
N LYS A 115 6.75 11.46 -18.42
CA LYS A 115 6.55 10.98 -19.81
C LYS A 115 5.15 10.43 -20.05
N ALA A 116 4.58 9.69 -19.07
CA ALA A 116 3.20 9.21 -19.16
C ALA A 116 2.22 10.38 -19.23
N LYS A 117 2.38 11.40 -18.37
CA LYS A 117 1.57 12.61 -18.42
C LYS A 117 1.67 13.33 -19.76
N ASP A 118 2.88 13.47 -20.30
CA ASP A 118 3.11 14.10 -21.62
C ASP A 118 2.46 13.29 -22.75
N ALA A 119 2.33 11.97 -22.58
CA ALA A 119 1.60 11.07 -23.48
C ALA A 119 0.08 11.06 -23.25
N GLY A 120 -0.42 11.77 -22.25
CA GLY A 120 -1.85 11.81 -21.88
C GLY A 120 -2.33 10.56 -21.15
N ILE A 121 -1.43 9.77 -20.57
CA ILE A 121 -1.73 8.56 -19.81
C ILE A 121 -1.74 8.91 -18.33
N PRO A 122 -2.88 8.82 -17.61
CA PRO A 122 -2.95 9.07 -16.20
C PRO A 122 -2.16 8.02 -15.41
N VAL A 123 -1.55 8.47 -14.31
CA VAL A 123 -0.75 7.62 -13.41
C VAL A 123 -1.34 7.69 -12.01
N ILE A 124 -1.63 6.52 -11.43
CA ILE A 124 -2.07 6.37 -10.05
C ILE A 124 -0.97 5.62 -9.30
N ALA A 125 -0.45 6.24 -8.25
CA ALA A 125 0.47 5.58 -7.34
C ALA A 125 -0.31 4.57 -6.47
N TYR A 126 0.23 3.36 -6.36
CA TYR A 126 -0.31 2.25 -5.61
C TYR A 126 0.66 1.85 -4.52
N ASP A 127 0.19 1.69 -3.28
CA ASP A 127 0.96 1.38 -2.07
C ASP A 127 2.05 2.44 -1.78
N ARG A 128 3.05 2.59 -2.64
CA ARG A 128 4.14 3.55 -2.47
C ARG A 128 3.92 4.81 -3.28
N LEU A 129 4.05 5.96 -2.61
CA LEU A 129 3.83 7.27 -3.23
C LEU A 129 4.96 7.60 -4.22
N ALA A 130 4.70 7.39 -5.51
CA ALA A 130 5.60 7.79 -6.57
C ALA A 130 5.72 9.32 -6.65
N GLN A 131 6.91 9.84 -6.95
CA GLN A 131 7.10 11.26 -7.26
C GLN A 131 6.80 11.54 -8.74
N GLY A 132 6.60 12.81 -9.05
CA GLY A 132 6.16 13.26 -10.36
C GLY A 132 4.67 13.61 -10.39
N PRO A 133 4.14 14.07 -11.52
CA PRO A 133 2.76 14.57 -11.62
C PRO A 133 1.75 13.42 -11.72
N ILE A 134 1.58 12.67 -10.64
CA ILE A 134 0.59 11.60 -10.54
C ILE A 134 -0.83 12.16 -10.41
N ASP A 135 -1.83 11.40 -10.85
CA ASP A 135 -3.23 11.82 -10.82
C ASP A 135 -3.94 11.47 -9.52
N ALA A 136 -3.49 10.44 -8.83
CA ALA A 136 -4.01 10.03 -7.53
C ALA A 136 -3.07 9.03 -6.82
N TYR A 137 -3.38 8.76 -5.55
CA TYR A 137 -2.67 7.81 -4.72
C TYR A 137 -3.66 6.91 -3.96
N VAL A 138 -3.37 5.63 -3.89
CA VAL A 138 -4.08 4.68 -3.04
C VAL A 138 -3.11 3.85 -2.24
N SER A 139 -3.29 3.85 -0.93
CA SER A 139 -2.44 3.14 0.02
C SER A 139 -3.18 2.95 1.34
N HIS A 140 -2.51 2.36 2.30
CA HIS A 140 -2.92 2.39 3.70
C HIS A 140 -2.44 3.67 4.37
N ASP A 141 -3.07 4.03 5.49
CA ASP A 141 -2.57 5.10 6.36
C ASP A 141 -1.32 4.61 7.08
N ASN A 142 -0.16 4.90 6.48
CA ASN A 142 1.12 4.38 6.95
C ASN A 142 1.59 5.02 8.27
N GLU A 143 1.17 6.24 8.58
CA GLU A 143 1.43 6.85 9.88
C GLU A 143 0.63 6.12 10.95
N LEU A 144 -0.68 5.88 10.71
CA LEU A 144 -1.53 5.08 11.57
C LEU A 144 -1.02 3.64 11.77
N VAL A 145 -0.39 3.03 10.76
CA VAL A 145 0.28 1.72 10.94
C VAL A 145 1.31 1.79 12.05
N GLY A 146 2.19 2.80 12.02
CA GLY A 146 3.21 3.00 13.04
C GLY A 146 2.63 3.27 14.42
N GLU A 147 1.64 4.16 14.51
CA GLU A 147 0.92 4.44 15.75
C GLU A 147 0.31 3.17 16.36
N VAL A 148 -0.40 2.39 15.56
CA VAL A 148 -1.04 1.13 16.01
C VAL A 148 -0.01 0.15 16.55
N GLN A 149 1.15 0.01 15.90
CA GLN A 149 2.24 -0.85 16.38
C GLN A 149 2.84 -0.32 17.69
N GLY A 150 3.13 0.98 17.72
CA GLY A 150 3.75 1.63 18.90
C GLY A 150 2.83 1.55 20.11
N ARG A 151 1.57 1.94 19.96
CA ARG A 151 0.54 1.92 21.01
C ARG A 151 0.33 0.51 21.56
N ALA A 152 0.15 -0.47 20.68
CA ALA A 152 -0.02 -1.87 21.09
C ALA A 152 1.18 -2.37 21.91
N LEU A 153 2.40 -1.97 21.53
CA LEU A 153 3.61 -2.36 22.27
C LEU A 153 3.70 -1.71 23.65
N VAL A 154 3.34 -0.42 23.75
CA VAL A 154 3.28 0.31 25.05
C VAL A 154 2.23 -0.31 25.97
N GLU A 155 1.05 -0.62 25.44
CA GLU A 155 -0.03 -1.28 26.18
C GLU A 155 0.39 -2.68 26.70
N GLU A 156 1.06 -3.49 25.86
CA GLU A 156 1.57 -4.81 26.27
C GLU A 156 2.63 -4.71 27.37
N LEU A 157 3.49 -3.71 27.32
CA LEU A 157 4.52 -3.47 28.34
C LEU A 157 3.90 -2.90 29.64
N GLY A 158 2.77 -2.21 29.55
CA GLY A 158 1.99 -1.69 30.65
C GLY A 158 2.84 -0.84 31.62
N SER A 159 2.70 -1.07 32.92
CA SER A 159 3.43 -0.28 33.94
C SER A 159 4.95 -0.40 33.89
N LYS A 160 5.50 -1.30 33.08
CA LYS A 160 6.95 -1.47 32.89
C LYS A 160 7.48 -0.69 31.68
N ALA A 161 6.60 -0.11 30.84
CA ALA A 161 6.96 0.52 29.58
C ALA A 161 8.16 1.47 29.72
N ALA A 162 8.10 2.43 30.64
CA ALA A 162 9.15 3.45 30.84
C ALA A 162 10.55 2.88 31.18
N SER A 163 10.63 1.69 31.74
CA SER A 163 11.89 1.01 32.04
C SER A 163 12.29 -0.03 31.00
N SER A 164 11.40 -0.33 30.06
CA SER A 164 11.56 -1.38 29.07
C SER A 164 12.52 -0.95 27.97
N LYS A 165 13.54 -1.78 27.71
CA LYS A 165 14.46 -1.56 26.59
C LYS A 165 13.87 -2.12 25.31
N VAL A 166 13.60 -1.25 24.37
CA VAL A 166 13.02 -1.58 23.07
C VAL A 166 14.07 -1.43 21.96
N VAL A 167 14.09 -2.38 21.04
CA VAL A 167 14.84 -2.30 19.79
C VAL A 167 13.88 -1.95 18.69
N MET A 168 14.20 -0.96 17.84
CA MET A 168 13.43 -0.64 16.64
C MET A 168 14.10 -1.24 15.41
N MET A 169 13.31 -2.00 14.64
CA MET A 169 13.67 -2.56 13.33
C MET A 169 12.76 -1.91 12.28
N ASN A 170 13.25 -0.83 11.65
CA ASN A 170 12.52 -0.07 10.65
C ASN A 170 12.62 -0.74 9.27
N GLY A 171 11.78 -0.30 8.33
CA GLY A 171 11.78 -0.75 6.93
C GLY A 171 12.94 -0.24 6.09
N ASP A 172 12.79 -0.37 4.77
CA ASP A 172 13.75 0.12 3.78
C ASP A 172 13.73 1.65 3.70
N PRO A 173 14.84 2.34 3.89
CA PRO A 173 14.89 3.79 3.78
C PRO A 173 14.61 4.34 2.36
N ALA A 174 14.67 3.50 1.33
CA ALA A 174 14.29 3.88 -0.04
C ALA A 174 12.77 3.88 -0.26
N ASP A 175 12.02 3.20 0.60
CA ASP A 175 10.56 3.15 0.57
C ASP A 175 9.96 4.36 1.28
N PRO A 176 9.13 5.19 0.61
CA PRO A 176 8.52 6.37 1.22
C PRO A 176 7.64 6.03 2.43
N ASN A 177 7.03 4.86 2.47
CA ASN A 177 6.19 4.42 3.59
C ASN A 177 7.00 4.23 4.88
N THR A 178 8.28 3.85 4.78
CA THR A 178 9.14 3.64 5.95
C THR A 178 9.23 4.88 6.84
N GLY A 179 9.30 6.07 6.23
CA GLY A 179 9.33 7.33 6.97
C GLY A 179 8.07 7.53 7.81
N LEU A 180 6.90 7.39 7.19
CA LEU A 180 5.58 7.55 7.82
C LEU A 180 5.35 6.53 8.93
N VAL A 181 5.58 5.25 8.66
CA VAL A 181 5.43 4.17 9.66
C VAL A 181 6.36 4.39 10.85
N LYS A 182 7.59 4.82 10.61
CA LYS A 182 8.56 5.14 11.68
C LYS A 182 8.13 6.35 12.49
N GLU A 183 7.61 7.40 11.87
CA GLU A 183 7.12 8.62 12.51
C GLU A 183 5.96 8.29 13.43
N GLY A 184 4.90 7.64 12.94
CA GLY A 184 3.77 7.24 13.77
C GLY A 184 4.17 6.31 14.92
N ALA A 185 5.11 5.38 14.69
CA ALA A 185 5.62 4.53 15.78
C ALA A 185 6.38 5.32 16.84
N LEU A 186 7.15 6.35 16.44
CA LEU A 186 7.90 7.19 17.38
C LEU A 186 6.98 8.09 18.19
N GLU A 187 5.87 8.58 17.64
CA GLU A 187 4.88 9.35 18.39
C GLU A 187 4.34 8.58 19.59
N GLU A 188 4.16 7.26 19.46
CA GLU A 188 3.67 6.41 20.54
C GLU A 188 4.79 5.87 21.47
N LEU A 189 6.01 5.72 20.97
CA LEU A 189 7.09 5.08 21.71
C LEU A 189 8.02 6.08 22.42
N GLU A 190 8.22 7.30 21.87
CA GLU A 190 9.15 8.27 22.45
C GLU A 190 8.59 8.85 23.77
N GLY A 191 9.39 8.72 24.83
CA GLY A 191 8.98 9.13 26.17
C GLY A 191 8.27 8.03 26.97
N GLU A 192 7.66 7.05 26.29
CA GLU A 192 6.97 5.93 26.92
C GLU A 192 7.86 4.70 27.16
N VAL A 193 8.89 4.49 26.29
CA VAL A 193 9.83 3.37 26.42
C VAL A 193 11.28 3.81 26.25
N ASN A 194 12.22 2.96 26.65
CA ASN A 194 13.64 3.20 26.41
C ASN A 194 14.11 2.58 25.10
N ILE A 195 14.09 3.33 24.00
CA ILE A 195 14.58 2.87 22.69
C ILE A 195 16.11 2.82 22.73
N VAL A 196 16.67 1.62 22.85
CA VAL A 196 18.13 1.41 23.01
C VAL A 196 18.87 1.22 21.70
N LYS A 197 18.20 0.80 20.64
CA LYS A 197 18.74 0.62 19.29
C LYS A 197 17.70 0.91 18.24
N ARG A 198 18.15 1.50 17.11
CA ARG A 198 17.34 1.74 15.90
C ARG A 198 18.15 1.22 14.70
N TYR A 199 17.51 0.43 13.85
CA TYR A 199 18.10 -0.09 12.63
C TYR A 199 17.14 0.13 11.46
N ASP A 200 17.66 0.58 10.34
CA ASP A 200 16.95 0.53 9.07
C ASP A 200 17.32 -0.77 8.36
N THR A 201 16.42 -1.29 7.54
CA THR A 201 16.53 -2.64 6.97
C THR A 201 16.36 -2.58 5.46
N ASP A 202 17.48 -2.51 4.77
CA ASP A 202 17.52 -2.43 3.31
C ASP A 202 16.66 -3.54 2.67
N LYS A 203 15.86 -3.15 1.68
CA LYS A 203 14.98 -4.04 0.90
C LYS A 203 13.97 -4.84 1.72
N TRP A 204 13.63 -4.37 2.91
CA TRP A 204 12.74 -5.11 3.82
C TRP A 204 13.21 -6.56 4.08
N SER A 205 14.53 -6.80 4.03
CA SER A 205 15.11 -8.16 4.08
C SER A 205 15.06 -8.76 5.48
N PRO A 206 14.45 -9.95 5.65
CA PRO A 206 14.48 -10.71 6.90
C PRO A 206 15.92 -11.05 7.36
N GLU A 207 16.82 -11.33 6.43
CA GLU A 207 18.22 -11.64 6.71
C GLU A 207 18.97 -10.43 7.28
N VAL A 208 18.70 -9.23 6.75
CA VAL A 208 19.27 -7.97 7.27
C VAL A 208 18.70 -7.70 8.66
N ALA A 209 17.38 -7.86 8.87
CA ALA A 209 16.75 -7.73 10.19
C ALA A 209 17.36 -8.70 11.21
N LYS A 210 17.56 -9.97 10.84
CA LYS A 210 18.22 -11.00 11.65
C LYS A 210 19.64 -10.61 12.03
N ALA A 211 20.43 -10.12 11.06
CA ALA A 211 21.79 -9.67 11.31
C ALA A 211 21.81 -8.46 12.26
N ASN A 212 20.92 -7.50 12.10
CA ASN A 212 20.79 -6.33 12.97
C ASN A 212 20.34 -6.74 14.38
N MET A 213 19.40 -7.68 14.49
CA MET A 213 18.94 -8.18 15.80
C MET A 213 20.04 -8.92 16.55
N LYS A 214 20.88 -9.70 15.87
CA LYS A 214 22.08 -10.33 16.48
C LYS A 214 23.04 -9.28 17.04
N LYS A 215 23.26 -8.15 16.36
CA LYS A 215 24.07 -7.01 16.86
C LYS A 215 23.41 -6.39 18.09
N ALA A 216 22.07 -6.23 18.07
CA ALA A 216 21.33 -5.72 19.22
C ALA A 216 21.47 -6.64 20.45
N ILE A 217 21.27 -7.95 20.27
CA ILE A 217 21.44 -8.95 21.35
C ILE A 217 22.86 -8.92 21.91
N ALA A 218 23.87 -8.85 21.07
CA ALA A 218 25.27 -8.81 21.51
C ALA A 218 25.60 -7.55 22.33
N SER A 219 24.98 -6.40 22.01
CA SER A 219 25.28 -5.10 22.66
C SER A 219 24.39 -4.81 23.86
N VAL A 220 23.15 -5.24 23.85
CA VAL A 220 22.14 -4.96 24.91
C VAL A 220 22.05 -6.11 25.92
N GLY A 221 22.28 -7.34 25.45
CA GLY A 221 22.09 -8.59 26.18
C GLY A 221 20.73 -9.20 25.94
N LEU A 222 20.69 -10.52 25.64
CA LEU A 222 19.50 -11.27 25.28
C LEU A 222 18.31 -11.02 26.23
N ASN A 223 18.53 -11.13 27.51
CA ASN A 223 17.48 -11.01 28.55
C ASN A 223 17.15 -9.56 28.93
N ASN A 224 17.82 -8.59 28.34
CA ASN A 224 17.62 -7.16 28.64
C ASN A 224 16.71 -6.48 27.62
N ILE A 225 16.39 -7.13 26.51
CA ILE A 225 15.49 -6.60 25.48
C ILE A 225 14.07 -7.00 25.90
N ALA A 226 13.28 -6.00 26.23
CA ALA A 226 11.92 -6.18 26.74
C ALA A 226 10.88 -6.35 25.62
N ALA A 227 11.13 -5.70 24.47
CA ALA A 227 10.28 -5.78 23.28
C ALA A 227 11.04 -5.37 22.02
N VAL A 228 10.51 -5.72 20.85
CA VAL A 228 11.01 -5.26 19.57
C VAL A 228 9.86 -4.66 18.76
N TYR A 229 9.98 -3.38 18.43
CA TYR A 229 9.22 -2.81 17.34
C TYR A 229 9.81 -3.33 16.04
N SER A 230 9.01 -4.03 15.26
CA SER A 230 9.35 -4.51 13.93
C SER A 230 8.35 -3.97 12.93
N ALA A 231 8.83 -3.23 11.93
CA ALA A 231 7.99 -2.52 10.99
C ALA A 231 7.20 -3.43 10.03
N SER A 232 7.59 -4.71 9.86
CA SER A 232 6.83 -5.67 9.07
C SER A 232 6.97 -7.11 9.57
N ASP A 233 6.13 -8.00 9.08
CA ASP A 233 6.15 -9.43 9.41
C ASP A 233 7.40 -10.15 8.90
N GLY A 234 7.89 -9.76 7.73
CA GLY A 234 9.16 -10.30 7.22
C GLY A 234 10.35 -9.92 8.11
N LEU A 235 10.37 -8.68 8.63
CA LEU A 235 11.40 -8.27 9.58
C LEU A 235 11.23 -8.96 10.93
N ALA A 236 9.97 -9.15 11.38
CA ALA A 236 9.65 -9.88 12.61
C ALA A 236 10.16 -11.33 12.54
N ASP A 237 10.05 -11.98 11.39
CA ASP A 237 10.60 -13.33 11.16
C ASP A 237 12.11 -13.36 11.43
N GLY A 238 12.88 -12.47 10.79
CA GLY A 238 14.30 -12.35 11.03
C GLY A 238 14.67 -12.03 12.47
N VAL A 239 13.90 -11.17 13.15
CA VAL A 239 14.05 -10.84 14.56
C VAL A 239 13.84 -12.07 15.45
N ILE A 240 12.73 -12.79 15.25
CA ILE A 240 12.36 -13.99 16.01
C ILE A 240 13.41 -15.10 15.84
N ASP A 241 13.88 -15.29 14.61
CA ASP A 241 14.94 -16.22 14.29
C ASP A 241 16.25 -15.90 15.04
N ALA A 242 16.62 -14.61 15.12
CA ALA A 242 17.80 -14.19 15.85
C ALA A 242 17.69 -14.51 17.36
N PHE A 243 16.50 -14.37 17.96
CA PHE A 243 16.26 -14.77 19.35
C PHE A 243 16.33 -16.28 19.54
N LYS A 244 15.73 -17.06 18.62
CA LYS A 244 15.80 -18.53 18.66
C LYS A 244 17.24 -19.03 18.57
N GLU A 245 18.03 -18.51 17.66
CA GLU A 245 19.45 -18.85 17.50
C GLU A 245 20.30 -18.43 18.70
N ALA A 246 19.94 -17.35 19.38
CA ALA A 246 20.60 -16.92 20.61
C ALA A 246 20.20 -17.74 21.84
N GLY A 247 19.30 -18.72 21.70
CA GLY A 247 18.83 -19.59 22.76
C GLY A 247 17.84 -18.93 23.72
N ALA A 248 17.04 -17.97 23.26
CA ALA A 248 15.99 -17.32 24.06
C ALA A 248 14.97 -18.38 24.52
N SER A 249 14.70 -18.44 25.82
CA SER A 249 13.66 -19.32 26.37
C SER A 249 12.24 -18.82 26.12
N LYS A 250 12.09 -17.52 25.84
CA LYS A 250 10.85 -16.84 25.46
C LYS A 250 11.21 -15.70 24.53
N ILE A 251 10.46 -15.56 23.45
CA ILE A 251 10.55 -14.39 22.56
C ILE A 251 9.84 -13.21 23.24
N PRO A 252 10.47 -12.04 23.34
CA PRO A 252 9.78 -10.84 23.83
C PRO A 252 8.69 -10.42 22.86
N PRO A 253 7.74 -9.53 23.23
CA PRO A 253 6.78 -8.98 22.29
C PRO A 253 7.47 -8.40 21.05
N VAL A 254 7.04 -8.86 19.86
CA VAL A 254 7.52 -8.38 18.54
C VAL A 254 6.30 -7.93 17.75
N THR A 255 6.33 -6.71 17.21
CA THR A 255 5.28 -6.20 16.31
C THR A 255 5.52 -6.65 14.87
N GLY A 256 4.56 -6.42 13.99
CA GLY A 256 4.65 -6.64 12.56
C GLY A 256 3.57 -5.86 11.81
N GLN A 257 3.57 -5.93 10.48
CA GLN A 257 2.49 -5.50 9.60
C GLN A 257 2.42 -6.41 8.38
N ASP A 258 1.31 -6.38 7.67
CA ASP A 258 0.86 -7.10 6.49
C ASP A 258 0.03 -8.34 6.77
N ALA A 259 0.00 -8.83 8.01
CA ALA A 259 -0.73 -10.04 8.41
C ALA A 259 -0.44 -11.23 7.47
N ASN A 260 0.84 -11.47 7.15
CA ASN A 260 1.27 -12.62 6.38
C ASN A 260 0.83 -13.93 7.07
N LEU A 261 0.54 -14.99 6.30
CA LEU A 261 0.02 -16.24 6.86
C LEU A 261 0.90 -16.81 7.98
N ASP A 262 2.20 -16.83 7.77
CA ASP A 262 3.18 -17.29 8.77
C ASP A 262 3.22 -16.39 10.02
N ALA A 263 3.04 -15.08 9.84
CA ALA A 263 2.93 -14.14 10.95
C ALA A 263 1.62 -14.33 11.74
N VAL A 264 0.49 -14.53 11.06
CA VAL A 264 -0.78 -14.87 11.73
C VAL A 264 -0.63 -16.17 12.53
N GLN A 265 0.07 -17.17 11.99
CA GLN A 265 0.40 -18.42 12.69
C GLN A 265 1.29 -18.16 13.92
N ARG A 266 2.32 -17.30 13.79
CA ARG A 266 3.16 -16.88 14.92
C ARG A 266 2.37 -16.08 15.96
N VAL A 267 1.38 -15.27 15.54
CA VAL A 267 0.47 -14.61 16.49
C VAL A 267 -0.38 -15.64 17.21
N VAL A 268 -0.94 -16.63 16.52
CA VAL A 268 -1.70 -17.74 17.15
C VAL A 268 -0.86 -18.48 18.18
N SER A 269 0.37 -18.86 17.86
CA SER A 269 1.27 -19.56 18.79
C SER A 269 1.80 -18.65 19.92
N GLY A 270 1.85 -17.34 19.71
CA GLY A 270 2.42 -16.36 20.64
C GLY A 270 3.90 -16.13 20.47
N GLU A 271 4.49 -16.58 19.38
CA GLU A 271 5.86 -16.23 18.98
C GLU A 271 5.98 -14.79 18.50
N GLN A 272 4.93 -14.25 17.86
CA GLN A 272 4.78 -12.84 17.52
C GLN A 272 3.64 -12.26 18.33
N PHE A 273 3.81 -11.04 18.83
CA PHE A 273 2.80 -10.40 19.69
C PHE A 273 1.57 -9.96 18.90
N MET A 274 1.80 -9.23 17.80
CA MET A 274 0.76 -8.71 16.93
C MET A 274 1.30 -8.46 15.52
N THR A 275 0.39 -8.28 14.58
CA THR A 275 0.68 -7.68 13.28
C THR A 275 -0.38 -6.62 12.97
N VAL A 276 -0.07 -5.68 12.09
CA VAL A 276 -1.09 -4.76 11.54
C VAL A 276 -1.70 -5.41 10.32
N TYR A 277 -3.00 -5.67 10.38
CA TYR A 277 -3.76 -6.11 9.22
C TYR A 277 -4.07 -4.91 8.32
N LYS A 278 -3.62 -5.02 7.09
CA LYS A 278 -3.89 -4.10 5.98
C LYS A 278 -4.78 -4.84 4.97
N SER A 279 -5.97 -4.32 4.70
CA SER A 279 -6.89 -4.98 3.77
C SER A 279 -6.41 -4.82 2.32
N PHE A 280 -5.63 -5.78 1.81
CA PHE A 280 -5.20 -5.81 0.41
C PHE A 280 -6.39 -5.85 -0.55
N LEU A 281 -7.51 -6.47 -0.14
CA LEU A 281 -8.75 -6.47 -0.90
C LEU A 281 -9.26 -5.04 -1.14
N LEU A 282 -9.32 -4.21 -0.10
CA LEU A 282 -9.80 -2.83 -0.22
C LEU A 282 -8.84 -1.97 -1.03
N GLU A 283 -7.54 -2.07 -0.76
CA GLU A 283 -6.52 -1.31 -1.48
C GLU A 283 -6.53 -1.64 -2.97
N ALA A 284 -6.42 -2.92 -3.33
CA ALA A 284 -6.39 -3.38 -4.71
C ALA A 284 -7.69 -3.08 -5.48
N THR A 285 -8.86 -3.29 -4.85
CA THR A 285 -10.15 -2.98 -5.51
C THR A 285 -10.36 -1.48 -5.67
N ASN A 286 -9.92 -0.66 -4.71
CA ASN A 286 -10.00 0.80 -4.84
C ASN A 286 -9.03 1.31 -5.93
N ALA A 287 -7.82 0.76 -6.03
CA ALA A 287 -6.89 1.07 -7.11
C ALA A 287 -7.52 0.78 -8.49
N ALA A 288 -8.11 -0.39 -8.66
CA ALA A 288 -8.81 -0.77 -9.89
C ALA A 288 -9.98 0.18 -10.20
N LYS A 289 -10.80 0.51 -9.19
CA LYS A 289 -11.90 1.48 -9.34
C LYS A 289 -11.40 2.86 -9.75
N MET A 290 -10.38 3.37 -9.07
CA MET A 290 -9.79 4.67 -9.40
C MET A 290 -9.27 4.70 -10.84
N ALA A 291 -8.56 3.64 -11.28
CA ALA A 291 -8.07 3.51 -12.64
C ALA A 291 -9.21 3.52 -13.67
N VAL A 292 -10.24 2.68 -13.48
CA VAL A 292 -11.38 2.59 -14.40
C VAL A 292 -12.18 3.89 -14.42
N TYR A 293 -12.50 4.47 -13.25
CA TYR A 293 -13.29 5.69 -13.16
C TYR A 293 -12.57 6.89 -13.80
N LYS A 294 -11.26 7.01 -13.57
CA LYS A 294 -10.44 8.06 -14.19
C LYS A 294 -10.54 8.03 -15.71
N VAL A 295 -10.34 6.87 -16.31
CA VAL A 295 -10.35 6.69 -17.77
C VAL A 295 -11.75 6.85 -18.37
N GLN A 296 -12.78 6.36 -17.67
CA GLN A 296 -14.17 6.50 -18.10
C GLN A 296 -14.76 7.90 -17.86
N GLY A 297 -14.04 8.79 -17.14
CA GLY A 297 -14.52 10.13 -16.74
C GLY A 297 -15.72 10.03 -15.81
N ARG A 298 -15.69 9.08 -14.88
CA ARG A 298 -16.66 8.93 -13.79
C ARG A 298 -16.18 9.72 -12.58
N ASP A 299 -16.17 11.03 -12.74
CA ASP A 299 -15.54 11.98 -11.79
C ASP A 299 -16.18 11.89 -10.40
N ILE A 300 -17.52 11.75 -10.32
CA ILE A 300 -18.23 11.66 -9.03
C ILE A 300 -17.77 10.42 -8.24
N GLU A 301 -17.67 9.28 -8.89
CA GLU A 301 -17.24 8.04 -8.24
C GLU A 301 -15.74 8.07 -7.91
N PHE A 302 -14.93 8.73 -8.75
CA PHE A 302 -13.52 8.96 -8.48
C PHE A 302 -13.32 9.86 -7.25
N ASP A 303 -14.01 11.00 -7.19
CA ASP A 303 -13.97 11.93 -6.06
C ASP A 303 -14.52 11.28 -4.77
N ALA A 304 -15.50 10.38 -4.89
CA ALA A 304 -16.02 9.64 -3.76
C ALA A 304 -15.02 8.66 -3.16
N LEU A 305 -14.02 8.20 -3.92
CA LEU A 305 -12.92 7.37 -3.43
C LEU A 305 -11.78 8.22 -2.85
N THR A 306 -11.49 9.37 -3.44
CA THR A 306 -10.35 10.22 -3.08
C THR A 306 -10.74 11.27 -2.05
N GLN A 307 -11.16 10.82 -0.85
CA GLN A 307 -11.62 11.71 0.22
C GLN A 307 -10.49 12.41 1.00
N SER A 308 -9.25 11.97 0.81
CA SER A 308 -8.05 12.54 1.41
C SER A 308 -7.17 13.17 0.35
N SER A 309 -6.17 13.91 0.76
CA SER A 309 -5.08 14.36 -0.09
C SER A 309 -3.75 14.17 0.62
N VAL A 310 -2.71 13.93 -0.15
CA VAL A 310 -1.34 13.81 0.34
C VAL A 310 -0.42 14.72 -0.46
N ASP A 311 0.71 15.07 0.13
CA ASP A 311 1.77 15.82 -0.54
C ASP A 311 2.95 14.89 -0.82
N SER A 312 3.59 15.09 -1.96
CA SER A 312 4.88 14.50 -2.29
C SER A 312 5.95 15.58 -2.40
N PRO A 313 7.24 15.24 -2.45
CA PRO A 313 8.29 16.22 -2.68
C PRO A 313 8.19 16.98 -4.01
N THR A 314 7.35 16.54 -4.94
CA THR A 314 7.22 17.08 -6.29
C THR A 314 5.82 17.58 -6.64
N ASP A 315 4.81 17.28 -5.81
CA ASP A 315 3.42 17.69 -6.05
C ASP A 315 2.66 17.80 -4.73
N GLU A 316 1.70 18.73 -4.63
CA GLU A 316 0.90 19.00 -3.44
C GLU A 316 -0.59 18.72 -3.71
N GLY A 317 -1.31 18.32 -2.68
CA GLY A 317 -2.76 18.11 -2.76
C GLY A 317 -3.17 16.94 -3.67
N ILE A 318 -2.34 15.91 -3.79
CA ILE A 318 -2.62 14.73 -4.61
C ILE A 318 -3.86 14.02 -4.05
N PRO A 319 -4.94 13.82 -4.85
CA PRO A 319 -6.11 13.09 -4.41
C PRO A 319 -5.74 11.68 -3.93
N ALA A 320 -6.19 11.30 -2.72
CA ALA A 320 -5.77 10.05 -2.11
C ALA A 320 -6.92 9.26 -1.49
N GLN A 321 -6.79 7.94 -1.54
CA GLN A 321 -7.55 6.98 -0.75
C GLN A 321 -6.61 6.31 0.23
N LEU A 322 -6.79 6.59 1.52
CA LEU A 322 -6.07 5.91 2.59
C LEU A 322 -6.97 4.86 3.23
N VAL A 323 -6.59 3.59 3.05
CA VAL A 323 -7.33 2.44 3.60
C VAL A 323 -7.01 2.29 5.08
N PRO A 324 -8.02 2.21 5.96
CA PRO A 324 -7.78 2.03 7.38
C PRO A 324 -7.12 0.68 7.70
N VAL A 325 -6.41 0.64 8.83
CA VAL A 325 -5.65 -0.53 9.29
C VAL A 325 -6.13 -0.98 10.67
N VAL A 326 -5.87 -2.24 11.01
CA VAL A 326 -6.34 -2.85 12.27
C VAL A 326 -5.19 -3.59 12.95
N ALA A 327 -5.01 -3.41 14.27
CA ALA A 327 -4.14 -4.27 15.05
C ALA A 327 -4.70 -5.70 15.07
N LEU A 328 -4.02 -6.66 14.46
CA LEU A 328 -4.36 -8.06 14.52
C LEU A 328 -3.60 -8.72 15.67
N THR A 329 -4.35 -9.27 16.61
CA THR A 329 -3.86 -10.03 17.77
C THR A 329 -4.60 -11.36 17.86
N LYS A 330 -4.28 -12.19 18.85
CA LYS A 330 -5.01 -13.45 19.11
C LYS A 330 -6.52 -13.27 19.26
N SER A 331 -6.97 -12.09 19.67
CA SER A 331 -8.38 -11.86 20.04
C SER A 331 -9.30 -11.54 18.86
N ASN A 332 -8.76 -11.20 17.68
CA ASN A 332 -9.57 -10.72 16.56
C ASN A 332 -9.17 -11.31 15.17
N ILE A 333 -8.54 -12.48 15.16
CA ILE A 333 -8.17 -13.18 13.91
C ILE A 333 -9.41 -13.51 13.08
N GLU A 334 -10.51 -13.91 13.72
CA GLU A 334 -11.75 -14.29 13.04
C GLU A 334 -12.42 -13.05 12.38
N GLU A 335 -12.47 -11.93 13.12
CA GLU A 335 -13.10 -10.67 12.67
C GLU A 335 -12.25 -9.89 11.66
N THR A 336 -11.04 -10.36 11.38
CA THR A 336 -10.10 -9.71 10.44
C THR A 336 -9.83 -10.62 9.23
N VAL A 337 -8.71 -11.31 9.22
CA VAL A 337 -8.22 -12.07 8.05
C VAL A 337 -9.12 -13.24 7.62
N ILE A 338 -9.99 -13.76 8.51
CA ILE A 338 -10.94 -14.81 8.13
C ILE A 338 -12.21 -14.20 7.57
N GLN A 339 -12.77 -13.20 8.24
CA GLN A 339 -13.98 -12.52 7.78
C GLN A 339 -13.80 -11.88 6.39
N ASP A 340 -12.60 -11.37 6.10
CA ASP A 340 -12.25 -10.76 4.81
C ASP A 340 -11.79 -11.79 3.76
N ASP A 341 -11.94 -13.10 4.03
CA ASP A 341 -11.54 -14.21 3.15
C ASP A 341 -10.05 -14.19 2.73
N VAL A 342 -9.18 -13.54 3.52
CA VAL A 342 -7.73 -13.52 3.27
C VAL A 342 -7.14 -14.89 3.52
N TYR A 343 -7.54 -15.51 4.64
CA TYR A 343 -7.16 -16.87 5.01
C TYR A 343 -8.35 -17.66 5.56
N THR A 344 -8.33 -18.96 5.32
CA THR A 344 -9.25 -19.89 5.98
C THR A 344 -8.67 -20.37 7.30
N VAL A 345 -9.54 -20.78 8.24
CA VAL A 345 -9.12 -21.44 9.48
C VAL A 345 -8.15 -22.60 9.21
N LYS A 346 -8.41 -23.40 8.16
CA LYS A 346 -7.55 -24.54 7.79
C LYS A 346 -6.13 -24.12 7.37
N GLN A 347 -5.97 -22.97 6.75
CA GLN A 347 -4.65 -22.44 6.37
C GLN A 347 -3.87 -21.96 7.59
N ILE A 348 -4.55 -21.31 8.53
CA ILE A 348 -3.94 -20.81 9.77
C ILE A 348 -3.67 -21.99 10.73
N CYS A 349 -4.67 -22.82 10.98
CA CYS A 349 -4.65 -23.89 11.97
C CYS A 349 -4.16 -25.22 11.37
N THR A 350 -2.94 -25.22 10.84
CA THR A 350 -2.28 -26.45 10.40
C THR A 350 -2.07 -27.41 11.58
N PRO A 351 -1.72 -28.68 11.39
CA PRO A 351 -1.46 -29.61 12.48
C PRO A 351 -0.47 -29.08 13.52
N GLU A 352 0.49 -28.25 13.12
CA GLU A 352 1.47 -27.60 14.00
C GLU A 352 0.81 -26.61 14.97
N TYR A 353 -0.15 -25.82 14.49
CA TYR A 353 -0.83 -24.75 15.26
C TYR A 353 -2.18 -25.16 15.83
N ALA A 354 -2.61 -26.41 15.62
CA ALA A 354 -3.97 -26.86 15.99
C ALA A 354 -4.29 -26.69 17.48
N ALA A 355 -3.32 -26.94 18.36
CA ALA A 355 -3.52 -26.78 19.81
C ALA A 355 -3.65 -25.30 20.20
N ASP A 356 -2.86 -24.41 19.60
CA ASP A 356 -2.91 -22.98 19.87
C ASP A 356 -4.17 -22.34 19.29
N CYS A 357 -4.61 -22.76 18.11
CA CYS A 357 -5.91 -22.39 17.53
C CYS A 357 -7.07 -22.77 18.44
N ALA A 358 -7.10 -24.03 18.92
CA ALA A 358 -8.14 -24.47 19.83
C ALA A 358 -8.15 -23.66 21.14
N ALA A 359 -6.99 -23.26 21.65
CA ALA A 359 -6.87 -22.46 22.86
C ALA A 359 -7.48 -21.05 22.73
N ILE A 360 -7.55 -20.50 21.52
CA ILE A 360 -8.17 -19.18 21.23
C ILE A 360 -9.57 -19.32 20.61
N GLY A 361 -10.12 -20.53 20.51
CA GLY A 361 -11.45 -20.79 19.97
C GLY A 361 -11.55 -20.82 18.45
N LEU A 362 -10.44 -20.82 17.74
CA LEU A 362 -10.37 -20.89 16.29
C LEU A 362 -10.36 -22.36 15.83
N ASN A 363 -11.53 -22.90 15.41
CA ASN A 363 -11.74 -24.33 15.10
C ASN A 363 -12.31 -24.55 13.69
#